data_0050fbf4e73e1103a6d41fe4e8f2dab7
#
_entry.id   0050fbf4e73e1103a6d41fe4e8f2dab7
#
_cell.length_a   1.000
_cell.length_b   1.000
_cell.length_c   1.000
_cell.angle_alpha   90.00
_cell.angle_beta   90.00
_cell.angle_gamma   90.00
#
_symmetry.space_group_name_H-M   'P 1'
#
loop_
_entity.id
_entity.type
_entity.pdbx_description
1 polymer ?
#
loop_
_entity_poly.entity_id
_entity_poly.type
_entity_poly.pdbx_seq_one_letter_code
_entity_poly.pdbx_strand_id
1 'polypeptide(L)'
;KKAESAVSEKPAVKLATVSMRAVDQIGEYTATVEAEAKNNIAPTAPGRISKIYVEVGDYVSKGQKLVQMDAANLNQLKLQLDNEEKEFNRVDELYKVGGASKSEWDAAKTSLDVRRTSYNNLLENTQLVSPLNGVVTARNFDNGDLYTSTQMPVLVVEQITPVKLLVNVSEPNFPKVTKGMTCTVKFDMYENEEFEGKVSLVYPTINPSTH
;
A
#
# COMPACT_ATOMS: atom_id res chain seq x y z
N LYS A 1 30.32 90.29 -34.17
CA LYS A 1 29.85 89.29 -33.11
C LYS A 1 29.74 87.97 -33.82
N LYS A 2 30.64 87.10 -33.46
CA LYS A 2 30.76 85.77 -34.06
C LYS A 2 29.79 84.88 -33.26
N ALA A 3 28.87 84.22 -33.92
CA ALA A 3 28.00 83.28 -33.30
C ALA A 3 28.75 81.91 -33.16
N GLU A 4 28.84 81.46 -31.91
CA GLU A 4 29.44 80.18 -31.51
C GLU A 4 28.41 79.10 -31.79
N SER A 5 28.72 78.18 -32.67
CA SER A 5 27.84 77.05 -32.96
C SER A 5 27.99 76.00 -31.88
N ALA A 6 26.92 75.77 -31.18
CA ALA A 6 26.83 74.68 -30.18
C ALA A 6 26.99 73.31 -30.88
N VAL A 7 28.06 72.64 -30.57
CA VAL A 7 28.27 71.20 -30.98
C VAL A 7 27.29 70.35 -30.24
N SER A 8 26.29 69.80 -30.92
CA SER A 8 25.37 68.83 -30.40
C SER A 8 26.15 67.54 -30.13
N GLU A 9 26.43 67.22 -28.90
CA GLU A 9 26.97 65.93 -28.52
C GLU A 9 25.93 64.80 -28.84
N LYS A 10 26.30 63.94 -29.74
CA LYS A 10 25.50 62.73 -30.06
C LYS A 10 25.47 61.85 -28.86
N PRO A 11 24.27 61.36 -28.42
CA PRO A 11 24.19 60.48 -27.31
C PRO A 11 24.93 59.15 -27.58
N ALA A 12 25.80 58.77 -26.64
CA ALA A 12 26.51 57.50 -26.72
C ALA A 12 25.54 56.36 -26.45
N VAL A 13 25.37 55.49 -27.45
CA VAL A 13 24.56 54.27 -27.31
C VAL A 13 25.50 53.08 -27.09
N LYS A 14 25.17 52.29 -26.05
CA LYS A 14 25.89 51.04 -25.75
C LYS A 14 25.17 49.92 -26.47
N LEU A 15 25.82 49.31 -27.45
CA LEU A 15 25.30 48.12 -28.12
C LEU A 15 25.64 46.88 -27.32
N ALA A 16 24.64 46.02 -27.09
CA ALA A 16 24.85 44.69 -26.51
C ALA A 16 24.35 43.66 -27.52
N THR A 17 25.11 42.61 -27.71
CA THR A 17 24.72 41.48 -28.55
C THR A 17 23.74 40.61 -27.78
N VAL A 18 22.58 40.35 -28.36
CA VAL A 18 21.58 39.42 -27.80
C VAL A 18 22.02 38.00 -28.15
N SER A 19 22.20 37.16 -27.15
CA SER A 19 22.47 35.74 -27.34
C SER A 19 21.32 34.92 -26.77
N MET A 20 20.90 33.85 -27.46
CA MET A 20 19.98 32.88 -26.91
C MET A 20 20.73 31.98 -25.93
N ARG A 21 20.24 31.90 -24.71
CA ARG A 21 20.73 30.99 -23.69
C ARG A 21 19.57 30.12 -23.22
N ALA A 22 19.79 28.81 -23.17
CA ALA A 22 18.87 27.93 -22.51
C ALA A 22 18.86 28.24 -21.02
N VAL A 23 17.69 28.44 -20.46
CA VAL A 23 17.48 28.65 -19.02
C VAL A 23 16.63 27.47 -18.51
N ASP A 24 17.18 26.72 -17.60
CA ASP A 24 16.44 25.66 -16.92
C ASP A 24 15.36 26.29 -16.03
N GLN A 25 14.12 25.87 -16.22
CA GLN A 25 13.01 26.26 -15.36
C GLN A 25 12.89 25.24 -14.24
N ILE A 26 13.34 25.61 -13.06
CA ILE A 26 13.18 24.80 -11.86
C ILE A 26 11.87 25.20 -11.21
N GLY A 27 10.96 24.22 -11.03
CA GLY A 27 9.74 24.36 -10.26
C GLY A 27 9.92 23.74 -8.86
N GLU A 28 9.66 24.52 -7.83
CA GLU A 28 9.66 24.02 -6.45
C GLU A 28 8.23 23.75 -5.99
N TYR A 29 8.00 22.60 -5.38
CA TYR A 29 6.69 22.14 -4.94
C TYR A 29 6.80 21.50 -3.58
N THR A 30 5.81 21.73 -2.74
CA THR A 30 5.68 21.02 -1.47
C THR A 30 5.14 19.60 -1.72
N ALA A 31 5.74 18.62 -1.08
CA ALA A 31 5.34 17.22 -1.17
C ALA A 31 4.85 16.69 0.18
N THR A 32 3.85 15.84 0.16
CA THR A 32 3.42 15.05 1.32
C THR A 32 4.00 13.66 1.22
N VAL A 33 4.66 13.21 2.29
CA VAL A 33 5.21 11.85 2.37
C VAL A 33 4.10 10.88 2.73
N GLU A 34 3.95 9.82 1.95
CA GLU A 34 2.98 8.75 2.19
C GLU A 34 3.67 7.39 2.14
N ALA A 35 3.10 6.42 2.86
CA ALA A 35 3.51 5.04 2.73
C ALA A 35 3.21 4.50 1.33
N GLU A 36 4.07 3.61 0.80
CA GLU A 36 3.85 2.94 -0.49
C GLU A 36 2.54 2.16 -0.51
N ALA A 37 2.24 1.46 0.58
CA ALA A 37 0.98 0.76 0.79
C ALA A 37 0.57 0.86 2.27
N LYS A 38 -0.74 0.98 2.48
CA LYS A 38 -1.37 0.98 3.80
C LYS A 38 -2.43 -0.10 3.82
N ASN A 39 -2.36 -1.00 4.79
CA ASN A 39 -3.33 -2.07 4.98
C ASN A 39 -3.95 -2.02 6.36
N ASN A 40 -5.27 -2.06 6.37
CA ASN A 40 -6.10 -2.16 7.56
C ASN A 40 -6.35 -3.63 7.85
N ILE A 41 -5.84 -4.12 8.97
CA ILE A 41 -5.96 -5.51 9.41
C ILE A 41 -7.18 -5.63 10.31
N ALA A 42 -8.19 -6.34 9.84
CA ALA A 42 -9.43 -6.57 10.57
C ALA A 42 -10.02 -7.93 10.19
N PRO A 43 -10.69 -8.64 11.11
CA PRO A 43 -11.46 -9.82 10.76
C PRO A 43 -12.74 -9.40 10.00
N THR A 44 -13.26 -10.27 9.14
CA THR A 44 -14.51 -10.01 8.39
C THR A 44 -15.75 -10.30 9.25
N ALA A 45 -15.60 -11.03 10.35
CA ALA A 45 -16.69 -11.38 11.27
C ALA A 45 -16.39 -10.89 12.70
N PRO A 46 -17.42 -10.53 13.47
CA PRO A 46 -17.27 -10.19 14.88
C PRO A 46 -16.70 -11.35 15.68
N GLY A 47 -15.91 -11.04 16.72
CA GLY A 47 -15.30 -12.04 17.56
C GLY A 47 -14.40 -11.44 18.63
N ARG A 48 -14.04 -12.27 19.61
CA ARG A 48 -13.10 -11.87 20.67
C ARG A 48 -11.67 -11.97 20.17
N ILE A 49 -10.87 -10.94 20.42
CA ILE A 49 -9.42 -10.95 20.19
C ILE A 49 -8.77 -11.74 21.32
N SER A 50 -8.20 -12.88 20.99
CA SER A 50 -7.49 -13.71 21.97
C SER A 50 -6.11 -13.16 22.26
N LYS A 51 -5.36 -12.80 21.22
CA LYS A 51 -3.99 -12.27 21.37
C LYS A 51 -3.56 -11.44 20.17
N ILE A 52 -2.88 -10.35 20.44
CA ILE A 52 -2.14 -9.54 19.48
C ILE A 52 -0.65 -9.80 19.73
N TYR A 53 0.11 -10.09 18.68
CA TYR A 53 1.51 -10.51 18.74
C TYR A 53 2.51 -9.39 18.46
N VAL A 54 2.03 -8.21 18.11
CA VAL A 54 2.85 -7.08 17.66
C VAL A 54 2.41 -5.79 18.34
N GLU A 55 3.34 -4.84 18.44
CA GLU A 55 3.10 -3.50 18.97
C GLU A 55 3.32 -2.45 17.88
N VAL A 56 2.88 -1.21 18.18
CA VAL A 56 3.13 -0.06 17.29
C VAL A 56 4.63 0.19 17.18
N GLY A 57 5.13 0.30 15.96
CA GLY A 57 6.56 0.45 15.66
C GLY A 57 7.25 -0.86 15.26
N ASP A 58 6.63 -2.02 15.48
CA ASP A 58 7.21 -3.31 15.07
C ASP A 58 7.24 -3.46 13.55
N TYR A 59 8.38 -3.98 13.05
CA TYR A 59 8.49 -4.41 11.67
C TYR A 59 7.91 -5.81 11.49
N VAL A 60 7.06 -5.98 10.49
CA VAL A 60 6.37 -7.23 10.19
C VAL A 60 6.62 -7.68 8.76
N SER A 61 6.72 -8.98 8.57
CA SER A 61 6.89 -9.60 7.26
C SER A 61 5.55 -10.08 6.71
N LYS A 62 5.44 -10.11 5.39
CA LYS A 62 4.27 -10.70 4.70
C LYS A 62 4.04 -12.13 5.15
N GLY A 63 2.80 -12.45 5.53
CA GLY A 63 2.40 -13.77 6.07
C GLY A 63 2.65 -13.93 7.57
N GLN A 64 3.31 -12.98 8.23
CA GLN A 64 3.50 -13.02 9.67
C GLN A 64 2.16 -12.89 10.39
N LYS A 65 1.93 -13.75 11.37
CA LYS A 65 0.73 -13.73 12.22
C LYS A 65 0.76 -12.51 13.14
N LEU A 66 -0.28 -11.71 13.07
CA LEU A 66 -0.41 -10.45 13.81
C LEU A 66 -1.42 -10.57 14.95
N VAL A 67 -2.58 -11.16 14.65
CA VAL A 67 -3.69 -11.25 15.61
C VAL A 67 -4.26 -12.66 15.60
N GLN A 68 -4.60 -13.17 16.78
CA GLN A 68 -5.36 -14.37 16.99
C GLN A 68 -6.73 -14.02 17.56
N MET A 69 -7.79 -14.35 16.82
CA MET A 69 -9.16 -14.35 17.33
C MET A 69 -9.44 -15.63 18.12
N ASP A 70 -10.57 -15.67 18.81
CA ASP A 70 -11.02 -16.90 19.47
C ASP A 70 -11.12 -18.06 18.47
N ALA A 71 -10.48 -19.17 18.80
CA ALA A 71 -10.32 -20.32 17.92
C ALA A 71 -11.24 -21.51 18.24
N ALA A 72 -12.20 -21.37 19.15
CA ALA A 72 -13.06 -22.50 19.56
C ALA A 72 -13.77 -23.14 18.36
N ASN A 73 -14.43 -22.36 17.53
CA ASN A 73 -15.11 -22.82 16.32
C ASN A 73 -14.12 -23.36 15.26
N LEU A 74 -12.94 -22.76 15.15
CA LEU A 74 -11.90 -23.21 14.22
C LEU A 74 -11.41 -24.61 14.58
N ASN A 75 -11.18 -24.88 15.87
CA ASN A 75 -10.73 -26.18 16.33
C ASN A 75 -11.79 -27.27 16.06
N GLN A 76 -13.07 -26.95 16.27
CA GLN A 76 -14.17 -27.87 15.94
C GLN A 76 -14.21 -28.18 14.44
N LEU A 77 -14.08 -27.14 13.61
CA LEU A 77 -14.11 -27.31 12.14
C LEU A 77 -12.87 -28.07 11.63
N LYS A 78 -11.72 -27.90 12.30
CA LYS A 78 -10.50 -28.68 12.01
C LYS A 78 -10.72 -30.16 12.24
N LEU A 79 -11.33 -30.55 13.37
CA LEU A 79 -11.65 -31.96 13.63
C LEU A 79 -12.60 -32.55 12.61
N GLN A 80 -13.58 -31.76 12.15
CA GLN A 80 -14.50 -32.20 11.09
C GLN A 80 -13.75 -32.39 9.76
N LEU A 81 -12.85 -31.46 9.40
CA LEU A 81 -12.03 -31.57 8.21
C LEU A 81 -11.12 -32.80 8.25
N ASP A 82 -10.45 -33.06 9.38
CA ASP A 82 -9.58 -34.21 9.56
C ASP A 82 -10.35 -35.55 9.41
N ASN A 83 -11.62 -35.59 9.86
CA ASN A 83 -12.47 -36.77 9.65
C ASN A 83 -12.87 -36.94 8.18
N GLU A 84 -13.21 -35.85 7.49
CA GLU A 84 -13.55 -35.89 6.07
C GLU A 84 -12.34 -36.30 5.20
N GLU A 85 -11.13 -35.84 5.56
CA GLU A 85 -9.89 -36.25 4.87
C GLU A 85 -9.64 -37.77 5.02
N LYS A 86 -9.88 -38.32 6.20
CA LYS A 86 -9.75 -39.78 6.41
C LYS A 86 -10.76 -40.57 5.58
N GLU A 87 -12.02 -40.08 5.54
CA GLU A 87 -13.07 -40.70 4.75
C GLU A 87 -12.76 -40.67 3.26
N PHE A 88 -12.36 -39.49 2.76
CA PHE A 88 -11.95 -39.36 1.35
C PHE A 88 -10.78 -40.29 1.02
N ASN A 89 -9.74 -40.36 1.85
CA ASN A 89 -8.59 -41.23 1.63
C ASN A 89 -9.01 -42.69 1.54
N ARG A 90 -9.96 -43.15 2.37
CA ARG A 90 -10.50 -44.52 2.33
C ARG A 90 -11.23 -44.79 1.01
N VAL A 91 -12.08 -43.85 0.57
CA VAL A 91 -12.80 -43.99 -0.72
C VAL A 91 -11.85 -43.94 -1.90
N ASP A 92 -10.81 -43.09 -1.83
CA ASP A 92 -9.79 -42.97 -2.89
C ASP A 92 -8.98 -44.28 -3.05
N GLU A 93 -8.61 -44.93 -1.95
CA GLU A 93 -7.94 -46.22 -1.96
C GLU A 93 -8.85 -47.35 -2.56
N LEU A 94 -10.11 -47.36 -2.17
CA LEU A 94 -11.09 -48.28 -2.72
C LEU A 94 -11.32 -48.06 -4.24
N TYR A 95 -11.42 -46.82 -4.65
CA TYR A 95 -11.58 -46.43 -6.04
C TYR A 95 -10.40 -46.90 -6.92
N LYS A 96 -9.17 -46.76 -6.42
CA LYS A 96 -7.94 -47.21 -7.11
C LYS A 96 -7.91 -48.71 -7.40
N VAL A 97 -8.55 -49.49 -6.53
CA VAL A 97 -8.63 -50.98 -6.70
C VAL A 97 -9.98 -51.44 -7.28
N GLY A 98 -10.82 -50.52 -7.75
CA GLY A 98 -12.13 -50.84 -8.33
C GLY A 98 -13.22 -51.21 -7.31
N GLY A 99 -13.00 -50.96 -6.01
CA GLY A 99 -13.93 -51.24 -4.93
C GLY A 99 -14.91 -50.10 -4.62
N ALA A 100 -14.76 -48.94 -5.25
CA ALA A 100 -15.71 -47.81 -5.19
C ALA A 100 -16.01 -47.32 -6.61
N SER A 101 -17.22 -46.79 -6.79
CA SER A 101 -17.61 -46.17 -8.06
C SER A 101 -17.03 -44.76 -8.20
N LYS A 102 -16.96 -44.28 -9.46
CA LYS A 102 -16.55 -42.89 -9.71
C LYS A 102 -17.48 -41.87 -9.03
N SER A 103 -18.79 -42.17 -8.98
CA SER A 103 -19.78 -41.33 -8.33
C SER A 103 -19.55 -41.17 -6.82
N GLU A 104 -19.17 -42.26 -6.15
CA GLU A 104 -18.81 -42.24 -4.72
C GLU A 104 -17.52 -41.45 -4.48
N TRP A 105 -16.54 -41.65 -5.34
CA TRP A 105 -15.28 -40.89 -5.28
C TRP A 105 -15.51 -39.37 -5.49
N ASP A 106 -16.28 -39.00 -6.53
CA ASP A 106 -16.60 -37.60 -6.83
C ASP A 106 -17.40 -36.94 -5.67
N ALA A 107 -18.33 -37.69 -5.05
CA ALA A 107 -19.10 -37.21 -3.90
C ALA A 107 -18.20 -36.97 -2.67
N ALA A 108 -17.32 -37.94 -2.34
CA ALA A 108 -16.39 -37.81 -1.22
C ALA A 108 -15.41 -36.66 -1.42
N LYS A 109 -14.90 -36.47 -2.64
CA LYS A 109 -14.03 -35.34 -2.99
C LYS A 109 -14.74 -34.00 -2.83
N THR A 110 -15.96 -33.87 -3.31
CA THR A 110 -16.77 -32.67 -3.18
C THR A 110 -17.02 -32.32 -1.72
N SER A 111 -17.35 -33.31 -0.89
CA SER A 111 -17.56 -33.11 0.55
C SER A 111 -16.28 -32.58 1.23
N LEU A 112 -15.14 -33.19 0.94
CA LEU A 112 -13.85 -32.75 1.43
C LEU A 112 -13.54 -31.29 1.00
N ASP A 113 -13.73 -30.96 -0.27
CA ASP A 113 -13.44 -29.63 -0.81
C ASP A 113 -14.33 -28.55 -0.17
N VAL A 114 -15.61 -28.84 0.06
CA VAL A 114 -16.53 -27.94 0.76
C VAL A 114 -16.07 -27.73 2.21
N ARG A 115 -15.69 -28.81 2.91
CA ARG A 115 -15.24 -28.72 4.31
C ARG A 115 -13.93 -27.94 4.42
N ARG A 116 -12.99 -28.19 3.51
CA ARG A 116 -11.70 -27.48 3.43
C ARG A 116 -11.88 -25.99 3.17
N THR A 117 -12.77 -25.64 2.26
CA THR A 117 -13.09 -24.23 1.97
C THR A 117 -13.67 -23.54 3.21
N SER A 118 -14.60 -24.20 3.89
CA SER A 118 -15.19 -23.66 5.13
C SER A 118 -14.15 -23.44 6.22
N TYR A 119 -13.23 -24.40 6.39
CA TYR A 119 -12.12 -24.28 7.36
C TYR A 119 -11.19 -23.12 7.00
N ASN A 120 -10.78 -23.00 5.73
CA ASN A 120 -9.88 -21.93 5.29
C ASN A 120 -10.51 -20.55 5.50
N ASN A 121 -11.79 -20.37 5.16
CA ASN A 121 -12.50 -19.11 5.38
C ASN A 121 -12.54 -18.73 6.86
N LEU A 122 -12.77 -19.70 7.76
CA LEU A 122 -12.75 -19.43 9.19
C LEU A 122 -11.32 -19.19 9.71
N LEU A 123 -10.32 -19.87 9.16
CA LEU A 123 -8.91 -19.70 9.51
C LEU A 123 -8.45 -18.26 9.20
N GLU A 124 -8.76 -17.75 8.01
CA GLU A 124 -8.43 -16.37 7.61
C GLU A 124 -9.05 -15.34 8.56
N ASN A 125 -10.26 -15.58 9.05
CA ASN A 125 -10.91 -14.73 10.04
C ASN A 125 -10.38 -14.89 11.46
N THR A 126 -9.79 -16.03 11.76
CA THR A 126 -9.31 -16.36 13.13
C THR A 126 -7.84 -16.02 13.29
N GLN A 127 -7.05 -16.12 12.23
CA GLN A 127 -5.62 -15.79 12.23
C GLN A 127 -5.34 -14.70 11.22
N LEU A 128 -5.26 -13.46 11.70
CA LEU A 128 -4.96 -12.32 10.84
C LEU A 128 -3.45 -12.22 10.63
N VAL A 129 -3.06 -12.19 9.38
CA VAL A 129 -1.65 -12.13 8.95
C VAL A 129 -1.37 -10.83 8.19
N SER A 130 -0.11 -10.42 8.16
CA SER A 130 0.28 -9.25 7.36
C SER A 130 0.25 -9.59 5.87
N PRO A 131 -0.43 -8.79 5.03
CA PRO A 131 -0.43 -8.97 3.58
C PRO A 131 0.83 -8.41 2.90
N LEU A 132 1.62 -7.59 3.61
CA LEU A 132 2.82 -6.92 3.12
C LEU A 132 3.94 -6.91 4.16
N ASN A 133 5.16 -6.54 3.71
CA ASN A 133 6.27 -6.20 4.60
C ASN A 133 6.14 -4.72 4.99
N GLY A 134 6.21 -4.41 6.27
CA GLY A 134 6.04 -3.03 6.71
C GLY A 134 6.14 -2.87 8.22
N VAL A 135 5.66 -1.73 8.71
CA VAL A 135 5.66 -1.37 10.12
C VAL A 135 4.22 -1.22 10.61
N VAL A 136 3.97 -1.65 11.81
CA VAL A 136 2.68 -1.43 12.50
C VAL A 136 2.59 0.03 12.91
N THR A 137 1.67 0.79 12.31
CA THR A 137 1.51 2.23 12.59
C THR A 137 0.36 2.54 13.54
N ALA A 138 -0.60 1.63 13.70
CA ALA A 138 -1.67 1.79 14.67
C ALA A 138 -2.13 0.44 15.24
N ARG A 139 -2.52 0.46 16.52
CA ARG A 139 -3.15 -0.63 17.24
C ARG A 139 -4.36 -0.05 17.99
N ASN A 140 -5.56 -0.49 17.60
CA ASN A 140 -6.80 0.12 18.08
C ASN A 140 -7.55 -0.77 19.09
N PHE A 141 -7.09 -1.98 19.32
CA PHE A 141 -7.70 -2.96 20.24
C PHE A 141 -6.66 -3.64 21.10
N ASP A 142 -7.09 -4.18 22.22
CA ASP A 142 -6.28 -4.92 23.16
C ASP A 142 -6.65 -6.42 23.23
N ASN A 143 -5.78 -7.20 23.89
CA ASN A 143 -6.04 -8.61 24.13
C ASN A 143 -7.29 -8.76 25.00
N GLY A 144 -8.24 -9.58 24.57
CA GLY A 144 -9.50 -9.82 25.26
C GLY A 144 -10.67 -8.96 24.77
N ASP A 145 -10.41 -7.92 23.99
CA ASP A 145 -11.45 -7.06 23.43
C ASP A 145 -12.38 -7.81 22.47
N LEU A 146 -13.60 -7.32 22.37
CA LEU A 146 -14.59 -7.81 21.43
C LEU A 146 -14.59 -6.93 20.19
N TYR A 147 -14.17 -7.50 19.06
CA TYR A 147 -14.30 -6.85 17.76
C TYR A 147 -15.75 -6.99 17.25
N THR A 148 -16.41 -5.87 17.00
CA THR A 148 -17.83 -5.81 16.58
C THR A 148 -17.99 -5.13 15.23
N SER A 149 -17.28 -5.60 14.20
CA SER A 149 -17.47 -5.09 12.80
C SER A 149 -17.61 -3.56 12.70
N THR A 150 -16.81 -2.82 13.44
CA THR A 150 -16.73 -1.37 13.35
C THR A 150 -15.87 -0.97 12.16
N GLN A 151 -15.95 0.28 11.72
CA GLN A 151 -15.10 0.79 10.63
C GLN A 151 -13.61 0.91 11.04
N MET A 152 -13.26 0.59 12.28
CA MET A 152 -11.91 0.71 12.81
C MET A 152 -11.18 -0.63 12.70
N PRO A 153 -10.01 -0.69 12.05
CA PRO A 153 -9.21 -1.91 11.96
C PRO A 153 -8.57 -2.26 13.31
N VAL A 154 -8.25 -3.53 13.53
CA VAL A 154 -7.52 -3.96 14.73
C VAL A 154 -6.10 -3.40 14.72
N LEU A 155 -5.41 -3.53 13.59
CA LEU A 155 -4.07 -2.99 13.35
C LEU A 155 -4.02 -2.29 11.99
N VAL A 156 -3.07 -1.36 11.87
CA VAL A 156 -2.70 -0.77 10.59
C VAL A 156 -1.23 -1.11 10.32
N VAL A 157 -0.96 -1.64 9.13
CA VAL A 157 0.40 -1.95 8.68
C VAL A 157 0.70 -1.12 7.44
N GLU A 158 1.82 -0.41 7.46
CA GLU A 158 2.24 0.46 6.37
C GLU A 158 3.61 0.07 5.84
N GLN A 159 3.73 0.00 4.53
CA GLN A 159 5.01 -0.18 3.87
C GLN A 159 5.66 1.20 3.70
N ILE A 160 6.67 1.46 4.52
CA ILE A 160 7.40 2.74 4.54
C ILE A 160 8.68 2.74 3.71
N THR A 161 8.99 1.63 3.04
CA THR A 161 10.15 1.49 2.17
C THR A 161 9.76 0.74 0.91
N PRO A 162 9.80 1.37 -0.28
CA PRO A 162 10.00 2.81 -0.51
C PRO A 162 8.85 3.68 0.01
N VAL A 163 9.06 4.99 0.09
CA VAL A 163 7.99 5.97 0.37
C VAL A 163 7.48 6.56 -0.94
N LYS A 164 6.23 7.04 -0.93
CA LYS A 164 5.66 7.86 -1.99
C LYS A 164 5.66 9.31 -1.57
N LEU A 165 5.81 10.18 -2.55
CA LEU A 165 5.64 11.62 -2.40
C LEU A 165 4.46 12.07 -3.25
N LEU A 166 3.45 12.62 -2.61
CA LEU A 166 2.33 13.25 -3.29
C LEU A 166 2.65 14.73 -3.47
N VAL A 167 2.71 15.18 -4.72
CA VAL A 167 3.04 16.54 -5.10
C VAL A 167 1.85 17.15 -5.83
N ASN A 168 1.40 18.32 -5.38
CA ASN A 168 0.37 19.08 -6.07
C ASN A 168 1.04 20.02 -7.08
N VAL A 169 0.78 19.80 -8.36
CA VAL A 169 1.32 20.61 -9.44
C VAL A 169 0.23 21.54 -9.96
N SER A 170 0.54 22.86 -10.07
CA SER A 170 -0.40 23.84 -10.59
C SER A 170 -0.72 23.59 -12.07
N GLU A 171 -1.93 23.95 -12.49
CA GLU A 171 -2.45 23.74 -13.85
C GLU A 171 -1.49 24.20 -14.97
N PRO A 172 -0.84 25.39 -14.92
CA PRO A 172 0.09 25.83 -15.97
C PRO A 172 1.34 24.94 -16.12
N ASN A 173 1.73 24.22 -15.06
CA ASN A 173 2.90 23.36 -15.05
C ASN A 173 2.57 21.89 -15.29
N PHE A 174 1.31 21.50 -15.18
CA PHE A 174 0.85 20.14 -15.37
C PHE A 174 1.29 19.51 -16.71
N PRO A 175 1.19 20.20 -17.87
CA PRO A 175 1.60 19.62 -19.16
C PRO A 175 3.10 19.32 -19.25
N LYS A 176 3.90 19.90 -18.36
CA LYS A 176 5.36 19.72 -18.35
C LYS A 176 5.79 18.51 -17.54
N VAL A 177 4.91 17.96 -16.67
CA VAL A 177 5.21 16.82 -15.82
C VAL A 177 4.81 15.53 -16.52
N THR A 178 5.76 14.64 -16.71
CA THR A 178 5.52 13.35 -17.36
C THR A 178 6.00 12.20 -16.50
N LYS A 179 5.34 11.05 -16.65
CA LYS A 179 5.78 9.81 -15.99
C LYS A 179 7.23 9.47 -16.38
N GLY A 180 8.03 9.12 -15.38
CA GLY A 180 9.44 8.79 -15.58
C GLY A 180 10.41 9.96 -15.39
N MET A 181 9.92 11.17 -15.20
CA MET A 181 10.70 12.36 -14.92
C MET A 181 11.44 12.22 -13.59
N THR A 182 12.69 12.62 -13.52
CA THR A 182 13.46 12.68 -12.27
C THR A 182 13.25 14.01 -11.57
N CYS A 183 13.24 13.99 -10.25
CA CYS A 183 13.16 15.18 -9.42
C CYS A 183 14.10 15.06 -8.22
N THR A 184 14.56 16.19 -7.72
CA THR A 184 15.34 16.26 -6.49
C THR A 184 14.42 16.53 -5.32
N VAL A 185 14.51 15.74 -4.28
CA VAL A 185 13.72 15.86 -3.05
C VAL A 185 14.63 16.30 -1.92
N LYS A 186 14.18 17.31 -1.18
CA LYS A 186 14.85 17.81 0.02
C LYS A 186 13.91 17.65 1.21
N PHE A 187 14.44 17.22 2.34
CA PHE A 187 13.71 17.14 3.60
C PHE A 187 14.33 18.09 4.62
N ASP A 188 13.49 18.83 5.35
CA ASP A 188 13.96 19.77 6.36
C ASP A 188 14.77 19.09 7.48
N MET A 189 14.54 17.80 7.72
CA MET A 189 15.28 17.00 8.69
C MET A 189 16.72 16.65 8.25
N TYR A 190 17.00 16.74 6.95
CA TYR A 190 18.28 16.36 6.34
C TYR A 190 18.84 17.55 5.55
N GLU A 191 19.27 18.59 6.26
CA GLU A 191 19.61 19.93 5.73
C GLU A 191 20.60 19.96 4.56
N ASN A 192 21.39 18.92 4.34
CA ASN A 192 22.39 18.87 3.27
C ASN A 192 22.30 17.61 2.39
N GLU A 193 21.21 16.86 2.48
CA GLU A 193 21.04 15.65 1.68
C GLU A 193 19.97 15.90 0.60
N GLU A 194 20.31 15.55 -0.63
CA GLU A 194 19.39 15.56 -1.76
C GLU A 194 19.10 14.12 -2.16
N PHE A 195 17.83 13.82 -2.27
CA PHE A 195 17.34 12.49 -2.67
C PHE A 195 16.81 12.55 -4.09
N GLU A 196 17.13 11.55 -4.88
CA GLU A 196 16.57 11.43 -6.22
C GLU A 196 15.20 10.76 -6.16
N GLY A 197 14.19 11.43 -6.72
CA GLY A 197 12.85 10.91 -6.91
C GLY A 197 12.53 10.70 -8.38
N LYS A 198 11.55 9.82 -8.66
CA LYS A 198 11.06 9.58 -10.01
C LYS A 198 9.54 9.63 -10.03
N VAL A 199 8.98 10.37 -11.00
CA VAL A 199 7.53 10.44 -11.20
C VAL A 199 7.02 9.07 -11.65
N SER A 200 6.32 8.38 -10.76
CA SER A 200 5.74 7.06 -11.03
C SER A 200 4.35 7.15 -11.66
N LEU A 201 3.57 8.14 -11.27
CA LEU A 201 2.20 8.33 -11.71
C LEU A 201 1.87 9.81 -11.78
N VAL A 202 1.12 10.21 -12.82
CA VAL A 202 0.51 11.54 -12.95
C VAL A 202 -1.00 11.32 -12.96
N TYR A 203 -1.70 11.89 -11.98
CA TYR A 203 -3.16 11.80 -11.91
C TYR A 203 -3.79 12.73 -12.94
N PRO A 204 -4.72 12.24 -13.80
CA PRO A 204 -5.35 13.06 -14.84
C PRO A 204 -6.48 13.95 -14.30
N THR A 205 -6.73 13.92 -12.98
CA THR A 205 -7.83 14.66 -12.35
C THR A 205 -7.30 15.88 -11.61
N ILE A 206 -7.93 17.01 -11.83
CA ILE A 206 -7.70 18.24 -11.06
C ILE A 206 -8.50 18.12 -9.77
N ASN A 207 -7.82 18.31 -8.62
CA ASN A 207 -8.51 18.38 -7.35
C ASN A 207 -9.21 19.74 -7.21
N PRO A 208 -10.55 19.79 -7.14
CA PRO A 208 -11.30 21.06 -7.11
C PRO A 208 -11.04 21.90 -5.85
N SER A 209 -10.41 21.31 -4.82
CA SER A 209 -10.10 22.02 -3.55
C SER A 209 -8.71 22.66 -3.52
N THR A 210 -7.84 22.38 -4.50
CA THR A 210 -6.43 22.81 -4.46
C THR A 210 -5.94 23.45 -5.77
N HIS A 211 -6.85 23.94 -6.62
CA HIS A 211 -6.54 24.55 -7.94
C HIS A 211 -5.12 25.03 -8.15
#